data_e559d869dcf4e3c5f3cf4ae3affb4ed8
#
_entry.id   e559d869dcf4e3c5f3cf4ae3affb4ed8
#
_cell.length_a   1.000
_cell.length_b   1.000
_cell.length_c   1.000
_cell.angle_alpha   90.00
_cell.angle_beta   90.00
_cell.angle_gamma   90.00
#
_symmetry.space_group_name_H-M   'P 1'
#
loop_
_entity.id
_entity.type
_entity.pdbx_description
1 polymer ?
#
loop_
_entity_poly.entity_id
_entity_poly.type
_entity_poly.pdbx_seq_one_letter_code
_entity_poly.pdbx_strand_id
1 'polypeptide(L)'
;MSILKKLLCGSGATSVRPAKEITELIKNGAFILDVRTKIEARKGIAPGATNIPLLRLKRHLAELPHNKTLVTYCGTGERAGKAKDILEASGFKAVNGGSYEGILNILGKK
;
A
#
# COMPACT_ATOMS: atom_id res chain seq x y z
N MET A 1 8.26 -12.88 -25.31
CA MET A 1 9.01 -12.81 -24.07
C MET A 1 8.59 -11.66 -23.16
N SER A 2 8.70 -10.46 -23.62
CA SER A 2 8.32 -9.33 -22.78
C SER A 2 6.82 -9.29 -22.49
N ILE A 3 6.01 -9.77 -23.41
CA ILE A 3 4.56 -9.80 -23.18
C ILE A 3 4.22 -10.72 -22.02
N LEU A 4 4.78 -11.91 -22.03
CA LEU A 4 4.54 -12.85 -20.97
C LEU A 4 5.01 -12.29 -19.64
N LYS A 5 6.18 -11.71 -19.68
CA LYS A 5 6.74 -11.11 -18.50
C LYS A 5 5.84 -10.00 -17.96
N LYS A 6 5.28 -9.21 -18.86
CA LYS A 6 4.37 -8.17 -18.47
C LYS A 6 3.12 -8.70 -17.79
N LEU A 7 2.58 -9.77 -18.33
CA LEU A 7 1.40 -10.38 -17.73
C LEU A 7 1.70 -10.87 -16.33
N LEU A 8 2.83 -11.51 -16.16
CA LEU A 8 3.22 -12.00 -14.85
C LEU A 8 3.43 -10.85 -13.89
N CYS A 9 4.10 -9.81 -14.34
CA CYS A 9 4.31 -8.65 -13.51
C CYS A 9 2.98 -7.98 -13.16
N GLY A 10 2.09 -7.91 -14.12
CA GLY A 10 0.79 -7.31 -13.90
C GLY A 10 0.00 -8.01 -12.82
N SER A 11 -0.06 -9.34 -12.88
CA SER A 11 -0.80 -10.06 -11.86
C SER A 11 -0.04 -10.07 -10.53
N GLY A 12 1.30 -10.18 -10.57
CA GLY A 12 2.07 -10.13 -9.36
C GLY A 12 2.10 -8.74 -8.74
N ALA A 13 1.98 -7.71 -9.58
CA ALA A 13 2.08 -6.33 -9.13
C ALA A 13 0.98 -5.93 -8.16
N THR A 14 -0.21 -6.51 -8.31
CA THR A 14 -1.33 -6.18 -7.41
C THR A 14 -1.40 -7.08 -6.21
N SER A 15 -0.60 -8.13 -6.17
CA SER A 15 -0.62 -9.08 -5.07
C SER A 15 0.00 -8.49 -3.81
N VAL A 16 -0.51 -8.97 -2.67
CA VAL A 16 0.07 -8.60 -1.38
C VAL A 16 1.50 -9.13 -1.32
N ARG A 17 2.44 -8.28 -0.95
CA ARG A 17 3.82 -8.69 -0.85
C ARG A 17 4.05 -9.45 0.45
N PRO A 18 5.06 -10.31 0.49
CA PRO A 18 5.34 -11.09 1.70
C PRO A 18 5.62 -10.20 2.91
N ALA A 19 5.20 -10.67 4.08
CA ALA A 19 5.39 -9.90 5.31
C ALA A 19 6.85 -9.51 5.55
N LYS A 20 7.76 -10.41 5.20
CA LYS A 20 9.19 -10.15 5.37
C LYS A 20 9.63 -8.94 4.55
N GLU A 21 9.16 -8.87 3.32
CA GLU A 21 9.51 -7.75 2.44
C GLU A 21 8.93 -6.45 2.99
N ILE A 22 7.67 -6.49 3.43
CA ILE A 22 7.01 -5.30 3.97
C ILE A 22 7.73 -4.83 5.24
N THR A 23 8.12 -5.78 6.08
CA THR A 23 8.85 -5.46 7.30
C THR A 23 10.13 -4.69 6.98
N GLU A 24 10.88 -5.17 5.98
CA GLU A 24 12.12 -4.50 5.60
C GLU A 24 11.86 -3.10 5.05
N LEU A 25 10.83 -2.96 4.23
CA LEU A 25 10.50 -1.66 3.68
C LEU A 25 10.16 -0.67 4.78
N ILE A 26 9.37 -1.09 5.75
CA ILE A 26 8.97 -0.21 6.85
C ILE A 26 10.18 0.15 7.71
N LYS A 27 11.05 -0.81 7.96
CA LYS A 27 12.28 -0.53 8.69
C LYS A 27 13.13 0.52 8.00
N ASN A 28 13.09 0.54 6.69
CA ASN A 28 13.87 1.48 5.90
C ASN A 28 13.13 2.78 5.60
N GLY A 29 12.06 3.04 6.32
CA GLY A 29 11.38 4.33 6.25
C GLY A 29 10.26 4.44 5.25
N ALA A 30 9.70 3.33 4.80
CA ALA A 30 8.57 3.37 3.87
C ALA A 30 7.41 4.17 4.46
N PHE A 31 6.65 4.78 3.58
CA PHE A 31 5.47 5.56 3.94
C PHE A 31 4.26 4.62 3.93
N ILE A 32 3.55 4.51 5.03
CA ILE A 32 2.41 3.60 5.14
C ILE A 32 1.13 4.34 4.80
N LEU A 33 0.43 3.86 3.80
CA LEU A 33 -0.77 4.51 3.29
C LEU A 33 -2.00 3.62 3.47
N ASP A 34 -2.93 4.09 4.30
CA ASP A 34 -4.19 3.41 4.54
C ASP A 34 -5.20 3.90 3.51
N VAL A 35 -5.64 3.00 2.63
CA VAL A 35 -6.59 3.38 1.58
C VAL A 35 -8.01 2.94 1.86
N ARG A 36 -8.29 2.61 3.13
CA ARG A 36 -9.65 2.29 3.57
C ARG A 36 -10.48 3.57 3.65
N THR A 37 -11.78 3.41 3.83
CA THR A 37 -12.65 4.58 4.00
C THR A 37 -12.30 5.29 5.31
N LYS A 38 -12.76 6.53 5.42
CA LYS A 38 -12.54 7.30 6.64
C LYS A 38 -13.22 6.66 7.83
N ILE A 39 -14.37 6.06 7.61
CA ILE A 39 -15.10 5.40 8.69
C ILE A 39 -14.31 4.23 9.23
N GLU A 40 -13.74 3.42 8.34
CA GLU A 40 -12.89 2.32 8.76
C GLU A 40 -11.67 2.83 9.54
N ALA A 41 -11.04 3.87 9.01
CA ALA A 41 -9.83 4.41 9.63
C ALA A 41 -10.09 5.01 11.00
N ARG A 42 -11.29 5.56 11.23
CA ARG A 42 -11.62 6.11 12.53
C ARG A 42 -11.68 5.05 13.62
N LYS A 43 -11.95 3.82 13.24
CA LYS A 43 -12.00 2.72 14.20
C LYS A 43 -10.62 2.22 14.59
N GLY A 44 -9.61 2.65 13.89
CA GLY A 44 -8.23 2.29 14.16
C GLY A 44 -7.41 2.39 12.90
N ILE A 45 -6.22 2.93 13.02
CA ILE A 45 -5.28 3.09 11.92
C ILE A 45 -3.92 2.60 12.38
N ALA A 46 -3.14 2.05 11.47
CA ALA A 46 -1.82 1.55 11.83
C ALA A 46 -0.93 2.71 12.28
N PRO A 47 -0.11 2.50 13.33
CA PRO A 47 0.80 3.56 13.78
C PRO A 47 1.65 4.08 12.63
N GLY A 48 1.70 5.40 12.50
CA GLY A 48 2.49 6.05 11.46
C GLY A 48 1.85 6.09 10.09
N ALA A 49 0.67 5.51 9.92
CA ALA A 49 0.00 5.52 8.62
C ALA A 49 -0.77 6.81 8.38
N THR A 50 -0.93 7.12 7.11
CA THR A 50 -1.78 8.23 6.67
C THR A 50 -2.96 7.64 5.94
N ASN A 51 -4.17 8.11 6.21
CA ASN A 51 -5.36 7.61 5.55
C ASN A 51 -5.78 8.50 4.40
N ILE A 52 -5.78 7.94 3.20
CA ILE A 52 -6.35 8.58 2.02
C ILE A 52 -7.19 7.50 1.34
N PRO A 53 -8.51 7.56 1.45
CA PRO A 53 -9.37 6.54 0.84
C PRO A 53 -9.09 6.37 -0.64
N LEU A 54 -9.19 5.13 -1.12
CA LEU A 54 -8.91 4.82 -2.51
C LEU A 54 -9.61 5.75 -3.48
N LEU A 55 -10.88 6.05 -3.24
CA LEU A 55 -11.66 6.88 -4.13
C LEU A 55 -11.16 8.32 -4.22
N ARG A 56 -10.37 8.75 -3.25
CA ARG A 56 -9.84 10.10 -3.22
C ARG A 56 -8.36 10.16 -3.57
N LEU A 57 -7.75 9.01 -3.78
CA LEU A 57 -6.30 8.94 -3.92
C LEU A 57 -5.77 9.84 -5.03
N LYS A 58 -6.41 9.82 -6.18
CA LYS A 58 -5.93 10.61 -7.32
C LYS A 58 -5.90 12.12 -7.04
N ARG A 59 -6.76 12.58 -6.16
CA ARG A 59 -6.80 14.01 -5.81
C ARG A 59 -5.70 14.42 -4.85
N HIS A 60 -5.07 13.44 -4.21
CA HIS A 60 -4.11 13.72 -3.14
C HIS A 60 -2.70 13.28 -3.45
N LEU A 61 -2.43 12.97 -4.72
CA LEU A 61 -1.10 12.47 -5.09
C LEU A 61 0.02 13.47 -4.77
N ALA A 62 -0.28 14.75 -4.89
CA ALA A 62 0.73 15.78 -4.63
C ALA A 62 1.19 15.80 -3.17
N GLU A 63 0.42 15.21 -2.27
CA GLU A 63 0.75 15.18 -0.85
C GLU A 63 1.65 14.02 -0.47
N LEU A 64 1.95 13.14 -1.43
CA LEU A 64 2.69 11.92 -1.13
C LEU A 64 4.16 12.06 -1.49
N PRO A 65 5.04 11.43 -0.72
CA PRO A 65 6.49 11.54 -0.99
C PRO A 65 6.91 10.69 -2.17
N HIS A 66 7.78 11.25 -3.02
CA HIS A 66 8.37 10.49 -4.12
C HIS A 66 9.69 9.86 -3.73
N ASN A 67 10.24 10.25 -2.60
CA ASN A 67 11.54 9.74 -2.16
C ASN A 67 11.44 8.56 -1.19
N LYS A 68 10.24 8.00 -1.07
CA LYS A 68 10.00 6.84 -0.20
C LYS A 68 9.15 5.83 -0.94
N THR A 69 9.32 4.57 -0.57
CA THR A 69 8.41 3.54 -1.07
C THR A 69 7.10 3.64 -0.28
N LEU A 70 5.99 3.55 -0.99
CA LEU A 70 4.67 3.61 -0.36
C LEU A 70 4.17 2.19 -0.15
N VAL A 71 3.80 1.88 1.08
CA VAL A 71 3.22 0.57 1.43
C VAL A 71 1.74 0.81 1.66
N THR A 72 0.90 0.33 0.75
CA THR A 72 -0.54 0.51 0.89
C THR A 72 -1.15 -0.62 1.70
N TYR A 73 -2.27 -0.35 2.38
CA TYR A 73 -3.03 -1.42 3.01
C TYR A 73 -4.51 -1.05 3.05
N CYS A 74 -5.35 -2.08 3.18
CA CYS A 74 -6.79 -1.89 3.32
C CYS A 74 -7.33 -3.00 4.22
N GLY A 75 -8.60 -3.35 4.10
CA GLY A 75 -9.17 -4.41 4.92
C GLY A 75 -8.66 -5.80 4.55
N THR A 76 -8.57 -6.07 3.25
CA THR A 76 -8.21 -7.40 2.74
C THR A 76 -7.04 -7.40 1.77
N GLY A 77 -6.58 -6.25 1.33
CA GLY A 77 -5.51 -6.15 0.35
C GLY A 77 -5.98 -5.85 -1.06
N GLU A 78 -7.27 -5.94 -1.33
CA GLU A 78 -7.82 -5.69 -2.67
C GLU A 78 -7.73 -4.23 -3.08
N ARG A 79 -8.26 -3.36 -2.23
CA ARG A 79 -8.20 -1.93 -2.50
C ARG A 79 -6.76 -1.44 -2.49
N ALA A 80 -5.94 -2.03 -1.63
CA ALA A 80 -4.52 -1.68 -1.55
C ALA A 80 -3.80 -2.00 -2.85
N GLY A 81 -4.19 -3.09 -3.52
CA GLY A 81 -3.62 -3.42 -4.82
C GLY A 81 -3.98 -2.41 -5.88
N LYS A 82 -5.23 -1.96 -5.87
CA LYS A 82 -5.66 -0.94 -6.81
C LYS A 82 -4.96 0.39 -6.56
N ALA A 83 -4.78 0.72 -5.28
CA ALA A 83 -4.04 1.94 -4.92
C ALA A 83 -2.60 1.85 -5.41
N LYS A 84 -1.98 0.70 -5.24
CA LYS A 84 -0.61 0.49 -5.69
C LYS A 84 -0.50 0.74 -7.20
N ASP A 85 -1.46 0.25 -7.97
CA ASP A 85 -1.45 0.46 -9.42
C ASP A 85 -1.58 1.94 -9.78
N ILE A 86 -2.48 2.64 -9.09
CA ILE A 86 -2.66 4.08 -9.32
C ILE A 86 -1.36 4.82 -9.01
N LEU A 87 -0.73 4.47 -7.91
CA LEU A 87 0.49 5.14 -7.48
C LEU A 87 1.63 4.90 -8.47
N GLU A 88 1.78 3.66 -8.92
CA GLU A 88 2.83 3.35 -9.88
C GLU A 88 2.61 4.06 -11.20
N ALA A 89 1.36 4.13 -11.64
CA ALA A 89 1.05 4.86 -12.87
C ALA A 89 1.37 6.35 -12.76
N SER A 90 1.45 6.85 -11.53
CA SER A 90 1.75 8.26 -11.27
C SER A 90 3.21 8.49 -10.89
N GLY A 91 4.05 7.49 -11.05
CA GLY A 91 5.49 7.65 -10.84
C GLY A 91 5.99 7.34 -9.45
N PHE A 92 5.16 6.81 -8.57
CA PHE A 92 5.59 6.45 -7.24
C PHE A 92 6.09 5.01 -7.19
N LYS A 93 6.94 4.71 -6.23
CA LYS A 93 7.27 3.34 -5.90
C LYS A 93 6.28 2.88 -4.85
N ALA A 94 5.53 1.83 -5.15
CA ALA A 94 4.49 1.37 -4.24
C ALA A 94 4.39 -0.14 -4.26
N VAL A 95 3.99 -0.69 -3.11
CA VAL A 95 3.74 -2.11 -3.00
C VAL A 95 2.45 -2.31 -2.22
N ASN A 96 1.80 -3.44 -2.46
CA ASN A 96 0.58 -3.80 -1.74
C ASN A 96 0.98 -4.46 -0.42
N GLY A 97 0.73 -3.78 0.67
CA GLY A 97 1.08 -4.25 2.01
C GLY A 97 0.05 -5.17 2.65
N GLY A 98 -1.10 -5.32 2.02
CA GLY A 98 -2.10 -6.27 2.49
C GLY A 98 -3.17 -5.67 3.37
N SER A 99 -3.47 -6.35 4.46
CA SER A 99 -4.57 -5.99 5.32
C SER A 99 -4.10 -5.15 6.52
N TYR A 100 -5.05 -4.43 7.10
CA TYR A 100 -4.81 -3.70 8.33
C TYR A 100 -4.24 -4.63 9.41
N GLU A 101 -4.87 -5.78 9.55
CA GLU A 101 -4.41 -6.75 10.55
C GLU A 101 -2.99 -7.21 10.28
N GLY A 102 -2.68 -7.47 9.01
CA GLY A 102 -1.33 -7.88 8.63
C GLY A 102 -0.29 -6.81 8.94
N ILE A 103 -0.63 -5.55 8.66
CA ILE A 103 0.28 -4.46 8.97
C ILE A 103 0.46 -4.32 10.48
N LEU A 104 -0.63 -4.44 11.25
CA LEU A 104 -0.50 -4.39 12.71
C LEU A 104 0.42 -5.49 13.24
N ASN A 105 0.30 -6.69 12.68
CA ASN A 105 1.17 -7.79 13.08
C ASN A 105 2.64 -7.47 12.80
N ILE A 106 2.90 -6.90 11.62
CA ILE A 106 4.26 -6.52 11.24
C ILE A 106 4.82 -5.48 12.21
N LEU A 107 3.97 -4.54 12.61
CA LEU A 107 4.40 -3.48 13.53
C LEU A 107 4.42 -3.93 15.00
N GLY A 108 4.01 -5.16 15.27
CA GLY A 108 3.96 -5.65 16.63
C GLY A 108 2.80 -5.12 17.45
N LYS A 109 1.75 -4.64 16.78
CA LYS A 109 0.57 -4.09 17.44
C LYS A 109 -0.63 -4.97 17.14
N LYS A 110 -1.23 -5.50 18.10
CA LYS A 110 -2.40 -6.34 17.89
C LYS A 110 -3.65 -5.78 18.50
#